data_ffe5620c1c3e3f13712ab1cbe73b70e6
#
_entry.id   ffe5620c1c3e3f13712ab1cbe73b70e6
#
_cell.length_a   1.000
_cell.length_b   1.000
_cell.length_c   1.000
_cell.angle_alpha   90.00
_cell.angle_beta   90.00
_cell.angle_gamma   90.00
#
_symmetry.space_group_name_H-M   'P 1'
#
loop_
_entity.id
_entity.type
_entity.pdbx_description
1 polymer ?
#
loop_
_entity_poly.entity_id
_entity_poly.type
_entity_poly.pdbx_seq_one_letter_code
_entity_poly.pdbx_strand_id
1 'polypeptide(L)'
;MDATAQDHRPARADVPSAETPSAVDIRLEGVSKVYADGTVGVAELDLTFAAGELTVLVGPSGCGKTTTMKMINRLIEPTTGRILLGGEDVTRADPEQLRRRIGYVIQSIGLFPHQTVRTNVGTVPRLLGWDKARTRARVDELLTTVGLDPAAHGDRYPAQLSGGQRQRAGVARALAADPPVLLVDEPFSAVDPVVRERLQSEFLRLQQAVRKTIVFVTHDIEEAVRIGDRIAVMSQGGHVEQYATPAELLGRPANRFVADFVGADRGLKRLAVTGIDPSDLESPPVVHVADGLADARAAQERAGARWAVVLDDDGSLHGWLSLERAAGAGAVGSAARRMDAWVPADASLKTAFSTMLQHEAGWVAVLDGDRFLGVLTPESLHAALRRSVEGTAPETAGATR
;
A
#
# COMPACT_ATOMS: atom_id res chain seq x y z
N MET A 1 -4.28 -68.04 30.21
CA MET A 1 -5.03 -67.85 28.96
C MET A 1 -5.12 -66.37 28.74
N ASP A 2 -4.19 -65.91 27.91
CA ASP A 2 -4.05 -64.52 27.47
C ASP A 2 -5.15 -64.14 26.50
N ALA A 3 -5.70 -62.95 26.69
CA ALA A 3 -6.49 -62.26 25.67
C ALA A 3 -6.05 -60.81 25.60
N THR A 4 -5.09 -60.57 24.72
CA THR A 4 -4.62 -59.25 24.28
C THR A 4 -5.72 -58.54 23.50
N ALA A 5 -6.25 -57.45 24.07
CA ALA A 5 -7.10 -56.50 23.37
C ALA A 5 -6.22 -55.55 22.52
N GLN A 6 -6.30 -55.70 21.20
CA GLN A 6 -5.70 -54.76 20.25
C GLN A 6 -6.53 -53.48 20.15
N ASP A 7 -5.93 -52.37 20.57
CA ASP A 7 -6.45 -51.01 20.44
C ASP A 7 -6.34 -50.56 18.96
N HIS A 8 -7.45 -50.60 18.23
CA HIS A 8 -7.59 -50.09 16.88
C HIS A 8 -7.91 -48.60 16.96
N ARG A 9 -6.87 -47.72 17.02
CA ARG A 9 -7.04 -46.31 16.69
C ARG A 9 -7.19 -46.17 15.17
N PRO A 10 -8.26 -45.56 14.66
CA PRO A 10 -8.32 -45.21 13.24
C PRO A 10 -7.27 -44.15 12.92
N ALA A 11 -6.49 -44.40 11.85
CA ALA A 11 -5.54 -43.48 11.31
C ALA A 11 -6.21 -42.13 10.99
N ARG A 12 -5.64 -41.04 11.53
CA ARG A 12 -5.99 -39.69 11.09
C ARG A 12 -5.71 -39.59 9.60
N ALA A 13 -6.76 -39.45 8.81
CA ALA A 13 -6.63 -39.06 7.43
C ALA A 13 -5.88 -37.71 7.38
N ASP A 14 -4.72 -37.67 6.73
CA ASP A 14 -4.02 -36.45 6.35
C ASP A 14 -4.99 -35.61 5.52
N VAL A 15 -5.49 -34.54 6.12
CA VAL A 15 -6.18 -33.46 5.39
C VAL A 15 -5.06 -32.74 4.64
N PRO A 16 -5.03 -32.74 3.30
CA PRO A 16 -4.05 -31.97 2.57
C PRO A 16 -4.23 -30.52 2.99
N SER A 17 -3.15 -29.92 3.49
CA SER A 17 -3.07 -28.48 3.70
C SER A 17 -3.36 -27.82 2.34
N ALA A 18 -4.53 -27.25 2.18
CA ALA A 18 -4.88 -26.48 1.00
C ALA A 18 -3.83 -25.34 0.91
N GLU A 19 -2.89 -25.47 -0.03
CA GLU A 19 -1.98 -24.40 -0.38
C GLU A 19 -2.84 -23.17 -0.67
N THR A 20 -2.58 -22.08 0.05
CA THR A 20 -3.25 -20.80 -0.20
C THR A 20 -3.00 -20.46 -1.67
N PRO A 21 -4.03 -20.22 -2.50
CA PRO A 21 -3.82 -19.93 -3.91
C PRO A 21 -2.85 -18.75 -4.01
N SER A 22 -1.67 -19.00 -4.58
CA SER A 22 -0.66 -17.97 -4.79
C SER A 22 -1.23 -16.90 -5.71
N ALA A 23 -0.85 -15.63 -5.47
CA ALA A 23 -1.19 -14.55 -6.38
C ALA A 23 -0.74 -14.91 -7.81
N VAL A 24 -1.54 -14.53 -8.81
CA VAL A 24 -1.23 -14.78 -10.22
C VAL A 24 -1.21 -13.47 -10.99
N ASP A 25 -0.41 -13.39 -12.05
CA ASP A 25 -0.39 -12.24 -12.95
C ASP A 25 -1.65 -12.16 -13.83
N ILE A 26 -1.94 -10.95 -14.31
CA ILE A 26 -2.94 -10.74 -15.34
C ILE A 26 -2.24 -10.10 -16.52
N ARG A 27 -2.45 -10.60 -17.73
CA ARG A 27 -1.91 -10.01 -18.96
C ARG A 27 -3.05 -9.69 -19.92
N LEU A 28 -3.03 -8.48 -20.42
CA LEU A 28 -3.87 -8.02 -21.52
C LEU A 28 -2.98 -7.95 -22.75
N GLU A 29 -3.36 -8.65 -23.83
CA GLU A 29 -2.59 -8.72 -25.07
C GLU A 29 -3.48 -8.25 -26.24
N GLY A 30 -3.20 -7.05 -26.75
CA GLY A 30 -3.94 -6.41 -27.84
C GLY A 30 -5.43 -6.25 -27.55
N VAL A 31 -5.80 -6.05 -26.27
CA VAL A 31 -7.21 -6.02 -25.86
C VAL A 31 -7.86 -4.72 -26.27
N SER A 32 -9.00 -4.81 -26.97
CA SER A 32 -9.79 -3.63 -27.33
C SER A 32 -11.26 -3.79 -26.96
N LYS A 33 -11.96 -2.65 -26.86
CA LYS A 33 -13.41 -2.60 -26.73
C LYS A 33 -13.99 -1.49 -27.57
N VAL A 34 -14.74 -1.88 -28.60
CA VAL A 34 -15.59 -0.99 -29.40
C VAL A 34 -17.04 -1.39 -29.12
N TYR A 35 -17.87 -0.43 -28.75
CA TYR A 35 -19.29 -0.64 -28.49
C TYR A 35 -20.10 -0.63 -29.80
N ALA A 36 -21.33 -1.09 -29.75
CA ALA A 36 -22.18 -1.23 -30.94
C ALA A 36 -22.50 0.13 -31.63
N ASP A 37 -22.43 1.22 -30.89
CA ASP A 37 -22.59 2.58 -31.39
C ASP A 37 -21.30 3.18 -32.01
N GLY A 38 -20.24 2.37 -32.10
CA GLY A 38 -18.93 2.80 -32.61
C GLY A 38 -18.04 3.48 -31.56
N THR A 39 -18.53 3.69 -30.34
CA THR A 39 -17.71 4.29 -29.27
C THR A 39 -16.53 3.39 -28.90
N VAL A 40 -15.32 3.92 -28.93
CA VAL A 40 -14.10 3.23 -28.48
C VAL A 40 -13.97 3.40 -26.98
N GLY A 41 -14.22 2.33 -26.23
CA GLY A 41 -14.03 2.30 -24.79
C GLY A 41 -12.58 2.03 -24.39
N VAL A 42 -11.90 1.14 -25.14
CA VAL A 42 -10.47 0.84 -25.03
C VAL A 42 -10.00 0.52 -26.44
N ALA A 43 -8.92 1.18 -26.89
CA ALA A 43 -8.39 0.99 -28.24
C ALA A 43 -7.61 -0.35 -28.31
N GLU A 44 -6.30 -0.31 -28.27
CA GLU A 44 -5.45 -1.50 -28.20
C GLU A 44 -4.62 -1.40 -26.91
N LEU A 45 -4.81 -2.35 -26.00
CA LEU A 45 -4.20 -2.32 -24.67
C LEU A 45 -3.36 -3.56 -24.43
N ASP A 46 -2.06 -3.32 -24.27
CA ASP A 46 -1.09 -4.27 -23.74
C ASP A 46 -0.70 -3.82 -22.34
N LEU A 47 -1.03 -4.62 -21.32
CA LEU A 47 -0.72 -4.29 -19.93
C LEU A 47 -0.57 -5.57 -19.10
N THR A 48 0.47 -5.62 -18.29
CA THR A 48 0.70 -6.72 -17.34
C THR A 48 0.57 -6.23 -15.91
N PHE A 49 -0.28 -6.88 -15.13
CA PHE A 49 -0.39 -6.72 -13.70
C PHE A 49 0.42 -7.84 -13.03
N ALA A 50 1.50 -7.48 -12.36
CA ALA A 50 2.39 -8.45 -11.76
C ALA A 50 1.74 -9.18 -10.57
N ALA A 51 2.10 -10.44 -10.38
CA ALA A 51 1.55 -11.25 -9.29
C ALA A 51 1.92 -10.66 -7.92
N GLY A 52 0.92 -10.52 -7.06
CA GLY A 52 1.09 -10.02 -5.69
C GLY A 52 1.24 -8.50 -5.56
N GLU A 53 1.25 -7.75 -6.68
CA GLU A 53 1.29 -6.30 -6.69
C GLU A 53 -0.11 -5.67 -6.73
N LEU A 54 -0.20 -4.47 -6.15
CA LEU A 54 -1.34 -3.58 -6.29
C LEU A 54 -1.06 -2.59 -7.43
N THR A 55 -1.69 -2.80 -8.59
CA THR A 55 -1.64 -1.86 -9.70
C THR A 55 -2.87 -0.96 -9.72
N VAL A 56 -2.65 0.35 -9.76
CA VAL A 56 -3.73 1.34 -9.86
C VAL A 56 -3.89 1.79 -11.32
N LEU A 57 -5.11 1.69 -11.83
CA LEU A 57 -5.52 2.35 -13.07
C LEU A 57 -6.09 3.72 -12.74
N VAL A 58 -5.47 4.79 -13.21
CA VAL A 58 -5.87 6.17 -12.92
C VAL A 58 -5.98 6.98 -14.22
N GLY A 59 -6.83 8.00 -14.22
CA GLY A 59 -7.04 8.86 -15.39
C GLY A 59 -8.39 9.54 -15.36
N PRO A 60 -8.69 10.44 -16.32
CA PRO A 60 -9.94 11.18 -16.39
C PRO A 60 -11.15 10.26 -16.56
N SER A 61 -12.35 10.79 -16.28
CA SER A 61 -13.59 10.03 -16.46
C SER A 61 -13.76 9.63 -17.93
N GLY A 62 -14.22 8.39 -18.16
CA GLY A 62 -14.43 7.87 -19.51
C GLY A 62 -13.19 7.38 -20.25
N CYS A 63 -11.99 7.39 -19.65
CA CYS A 63 -10.76 6.93 -20.31
C CYS A 63 -10.62 5.39 -20.42
N GLY A 64 -11.57 4.59 -19.94
CA GLY A 64 -11.56 3.14 -20.14
C GLY A 64 -11.19 2.29 -18.92
N LYS A 65 -10.86 2.85 -17.76
CA LYS A 65 -10.47 2.11 -16.53
C LYS A 65 -11.48 1.03 -16.12
N THR A 66 -12.71 1.43 -15.85
CA THR A 66 -13.80 0.51 -15.47
C THR A 66 -14.13 -0.46 -16.61
N THR A 67 -14.01 -0.04 -17.87
CA THR A 67 -14.17 -0.92 -19.04
C THR A 67 -13.11 -2.02 -19.04
N THR A 68 -11.84 -1.67 -18.84
CA THR A 68 -10.72 -2.62 -18.71
C THR A 68 -10.98 -3.62 -17.59
N MET A 69 -11.33 -3.14 -16.41
CA MET A 69 -11.64 -4.00 -15.27
C MET A 69 -12.82 -4.93 -15.54
N LYS A 70 -13.89 -4.43 -16.18
CA LYS A 70 -15.06 -5.24 -16.56
C LYS A 70 -14.72 -6.31 -17.59
N MET A 71 -13.76 -6.06 -18.49
CA MET A 71 -13.27 -7.07 -19.44
C MET A 71 -12.48 -8.16 -18.71
N ILE A 72 -11.59 -7.82 -17.76
CA ILE A 72 -10.86 -8.80 -16.94
C ILE A 72 -11.85 -9.73 -16.21
N ASN A 73 -12.94 -9.19 -15.68
CA ASN A 73 -13.98 -9.96 -14.97
C ASN A 73 -15.03 -10.58 -15.92
N ARG A 74 -14.87 -10.44 -17.23
CA ARG A 74 -15.85 -10.89 -18.24
C ARG A 74 -17.29 -10.45 -17.94
N LEU A 75 -17.47 -9.24 -17.43
CA LEU A 75 -18.77 -8.56 -17.38
C LEU A 75 -19.11 -7.93 -18.72
N ILE A 76 -18.09 -7.62 -19.52
CA ILE A 76 -18.19 -7.26 -20.94
C ILE A 76 -17.12 -8.03 -21.71
N GLU A 77 -17.43 -8.42 -22.94
CA GLU A 77 -16.48 -9.12 -23.80
C GLU A 77 -15.58 -8.09 -24.52
N PRO A 78 -14.26 -8.37 -24.63
CA PRO A 78 -13.38 -7.59 -25.49
C PRO A 78 -13.82 -7.73 -26.96
N THR A 79 -13.51 -6.73 -27.78
CA THR A 79 -13.72 -6.81 -29.23
C THR A 79 -12.60 -7.58 -29.91
N THR A 80 -11.36 -7.34 -29.49
CA THR A 80 -10.17 -8.05 -29.96
C THR A 80 -9.22 -8.35 -28.78
N GLY A 81 -8.19 -9.12 -29.06
CA GLY A 81 -7.15 -9.47 -28.11
C GLY A 81 -7.53 -10.61 -27.18
N ARG A 82 -6.69 -10.86 -26.20
CA ARG A 82 -6.89 -11.91 -25.19
C ARG A 82 -6.47 -11.47 -23.81
N ILE A 83 -7.05 -12.11 -22.81
CA ILE A 83 -6.81 -11.87 -21.39
C ILE A 83 -6.31 -13.17 -20.78
N LEU A 84 -5.12 -13.13 -20.16
CA LEU A 84 -4.53 -14.27 -19.47
C LEU A 84 -4.56 -14.02 -17.95
N LEU A 85 -4.87 -15.07 -17.21
CA LEU A 85 -4.87 -15.11 -15.75
C LEU A 85 -3.96 -16.25 -15.29
N GLY A 86 -2.77 -15.93 -14.75
CA GLY A 86 -1.78 -16.94 -14.41
C GLY A 86 -1.34 -17.78 -15.61
N GLY A 87 -1.26 -17.18 -16.79
CA GLY A 87 -0.94 -17.83 -18.06
C GLY A 87 -2.10 -18.57 -18.75
N GLU A 88 -3.26 -18.72 -18.09
CA GLU A 88 -4.48 -19.31 -18.68
C GLU A 88 -5.25 -18.26 -19.48
N ASP A 89 -5.55 -18.51 -20.76
CA ASP A 89 -6.43 -17.64 -21.55
C ASP A 89 -7.87 -17.75 -21.08
N VAL A 90 -8.34 -16.71 -20.42
CA VAL A 90 -9.69 -16.63 -19.85
C VAL A 90 -10.68 -15.91 -20.75
N THR A 91 -10.26 -15.47 -21.94
CA THR A 91 -11.12 -14.72 -22.89
C THR A 91 -12.35 -15.52 -23.30
N ARG A 92 -12.24 -16.85 -23.37
CA ARG A 92 -13.32 -17.77 -23.75
C ARG A 92 -13.73 -18.74 -22.62
N ALA A 93 -13.18 -18.60 -21.41
CA ALA A 93 -13.54 -19.43 -20.26
C ALA A 93 -15.02 -19.22 -19.89
N ASP A 94 -15.62 -20.13 -19.12
CA ASP A 94 -16.95 -19.92 -18.56
C ASP A 94 -16.96 -18.69 -17.63
N PRO A 95 -17.80 -17.65 -17.93
CA PRO A 95 -17.78 -16.40 -17.18
C PRO A 95 -18.16 -16.59 -15.70
N GLU A 96 -19.02 -17.56 -15.39
CA GLU A 96 -19.46 -17.80 -14.02
C GLU A 96 -18.34 -18.44 -13.21
N GLN A 97 -17.65 -19.44 -13.77
CA GLN A 97 -16.51 -20.07 -13.14
C GLN A 97 -15.34 -19.09 -12.94
N LEU A 98 -15.06 -18.25 -13.95
CA LEU A 98 -14.02 -17.22 -13.84
C LEU A 98 -14.35 -16.24 -12.70
N ARG A 99 -15.57 -15.71 -12.64
CA ARG A 99 -15.97 -14.77 -11.59
C ARG A 99 -15.96 -15.33 -10.17
N ARG A 100 -16.05 -16.66 -10.01
CA ARG A 100 -15.85 -17.33 -8.71
C ARG A 100 -14.39 -17.35 -8.26
N ARG A 101 -13.44 -17.20 -9.21
CA ARG A 101 -11.98 -17.15 -8.96
C ARG A 101 -11.46 -15.72 -8.80
N ILE A 102 -12.28 -14.68 -9.04
CA ILE A 102 -11.91 -13.27 -8.94
C ILE A 102 -12.74 -12.61 -7.86
N GLY A 103 -12.09 -11.97 -6.90
CA GLY A 103 -12.77 -11.08 -5.95
C GLY A 103 -13.11 -9.76 -6.63
N TYR A 104 -14.33 -9.25 -6.43
CA TYR A 104 -14.73 -7.99 -7.04
C TYR A 104 -15.42 -7.07 -6.03
N VAL A 105 -14.81 -5.91 -5.79
CA VAL A 105 -15.36 -4.80 -4.99
C VAL A 105 -15.87 -3.75 -5.95
N ILE A 106 -17.19 -3.61 -6.06
CA ILE A 106 -17.81 -2.63 -6.96
C ILE A 106 -18.00 -1.28 -6.26
N GLN A 107 -18.07 -0.20 -7.03
CA GLN A 107 -18.21 1.18 -6.57
C GLN A 107 -19.38 1.38 -5.59
N SER A 108 -20.51 0.74 -5.82
CA SER A 108 -21.72 0.82 -4.98
C SER A 108 -21.73 -0.17 -3.80
N ILE A 109 -20.58 -0.79 -3.47
CA ILE A 109 -20.38 -1.81 -2.41
C ILE A 109 -21.11 -3.13 -2.73
N GLY A 110 -22.28 -3.12 -3.33
CA GLY A 110 -23.02 -4.27 -3.87
C GLY A 110 -23.46 -5.31 -2.84
N LEU A 111 -23.55 -4.98 -1.56
CA LEU A 111 -24.12 -5.89 -0.56
C LEU A 111 -25.61 -6.10 -0.82
N PHE A 112 -26.08 -7.34 -0.72
CA PHE A 112 -27.48 -7.67 -0.80
C PHE A 112 -28.23 -7.09 0.41
N PRO A 113 -29.15 -6.12 0.23
CA PRO A 113 -29.76 -5.38 1.34
C PRO A 113 -30.65 -6.26 2.24
N HIS A 114 -31.19 -7.34 1.69
CA HIS A 114 -32.07 -8.29 2.36
C HIS A 114 -31.32 -9.44 3.05
N GLN A 115 -30.00 -9.45 3.03
CA GLN A 115 -29.16 -10.47 3.65
C GLN A 115 -28.29 -9.85 4.74
N THR A 116 -28.01 -10.62 5.79
CA THR A 116 -27.08 -10.21 6.85
C THR A 116 -25.66 -10.08 6.30
N VAL A 117 -24.77 -9.39 7.01
CA VAL A 117 -23.34 -9.27 6.68
C VAL A 117 -22.71 -10.67 6.52
N ARG A 118 -22.95 -11.56 7.47
CA ARG A 118 -22.48 -12.96 7.44
C ARG A 118 -22.93 -13.69 6.19
N THR A 119 -24.18 -13.52 5.81
CA THR A 119 -24.74 -14.12 4.60
C THR A 119 -24.14 -13.54 3.34
N ASN A 120 -23.95 -12.22 3.30
CA ASN A 120 -23.29 -11.53 2.20
C ASN A 120 -21.85 -12.03 1.99
N VAL A 121 -21.05 -12.03 3.05
CA VAL A 121 -19.63 -12.47 2.98
C VAL A 121 -19.55 -13.95 2.58
N GLY A 122 -20.39 -14.81 3.13
CA GLY A 122 -20.41 -16.24 2.81
C GLY A 122 -21.02 -16.61 1.45
N THR A 123 -21.36 -15.64 0.58
CA THR A 123 -22.06 -15.94 -0.68
C THR A 123 -21.22 -16.80 -1.62
N VAL A 124 -19.98 -16.40 -1.95
CA VAL A 124 -19.13 -17.14 -2.89
C VAL A 124 -18.67 -18.48 -2.33
N PRO A 125 -18.21 -18.63 -1.07
CA PRO A 125 -17.95 -19.94 -0.46
C PRO A 125 -19.10 -20.92 -0.60
N ARG A 126 -20.35 -20.48 -0.37
CA ARG A 126 -21.54 -21.34 -0.54
C ARG A 126 -21.78 -21.76 -1.99
N LEU A 127 -21.55 -20.85 -2.95
CA LEU A 127 -21.63 -21.16 -4.39
C LEU A 127 -20.55 -22.15 -4.83
N LEU A 128 -19.43 -22.18 -4.11
CA LEU A 128 -18.35 -23.16 -4.30
C LEU A 128 -18.59 -24.49 -3.55
N GLY A 129 -19.73 -24.63 -2.88
CA GLY A 129 -20.09 -25.86 -2.17
C GLY A 129 -19.37 -26.08 -0.84
N TRP A 130 -18.79 -25.02 -0.23
CA TRP A 130 -18.16 -25.16 1.08
C TRP A 130 -19.21 -25.53 2.14
N ASP A 131 -18.82 -26.39 3.06
CA ASP A 131 -19.69 -26.73 4.20
C ASP A 131 -19.96 -25.50 5.10
N LYS A 132 -21.01 -25.62 5.94
CA LYS A 132 -21.46 -24.51 6.78
C LYS A 132 -20.43 -24.10 7.84
N ALA A 133 -19.70 -25.06 8.41
CA ALA A 133 -18.74 -24.80 9.48
C ALA A 133 -17.51 -24.05 8.92
N ARG A 134 -16.94 -24.55 7.81
CA ARG A 134 -15.85 -23.90 7.09
C ARG A 134 -16.23 -22.48 6.63
N THR A 135 -17.42 -22.34 6.02
CA THR A 135 -17.91 -21.03 5.57
C THR A 135 -18.03 -20.05 6.74
N ARG A 136 -18.59 -20.49 7.89
CA ARG A 136 -18.75 -19.65 9.07
C ARG A 136 -17.40 -19.22 9.64
N ALA A 137 -16.48 -20.17 9.82
CA ALA A 137 -15.12 -19.86 10.32
C ALA A 137 -14.40 -18.85 9.43
N ARG A 138 -14.47 -19.03 8.09
CA ARG A 138 -13.86 -18.08 7.14
C ARG A 138 -14.50 -16.71 7.18
N VAL A 139 -15.82 -16.62 7.30
CA VAL A 139 -16.53 -15.36 7.43
C VAL A 139 -16.12 -14.62 8.71
N ASP A 140 -16.06 -15.32 9.85
CA ASP A 140 -15.69 -14.72 11.13
C ASP A 140 -14.22 -14.25 11.12
N GLU A 141 -13.31 -15.03 10.54
CA GLU A 141 -11.91 -14.64 10.29
C GLU A 141 -11.83 -13.34 9.48
N LEU A 142 -12.50 -13.28 8.33
CA LEU A 142 -12.44 -12.13 7.44
C LEU A 142 -13.08 -10.88 8.04
N LEU A 143 -14.20 -11.02 8.75
CA LEU A 143 -14.80 -9.89 9.45
C LEU A 143 -13.82 -9.33 10.49
N THR A 144 -13.13 -10.19 11.24
CA THR A 144 -12.09 -9.76 12.18
C THR A 144 -10.95 -9.06 11.45
N THR A 145 -10.47 -9.63 10.35
CA THR A 145 -9.38 -9.08 9.52
C THR A 145 -9.69 -7.68 8.99
N VAL A 146 -10.95 -7.43 8.58
CA VAL A 146 -11.38 -6.10 8.13
C VAL A 146 -11.82 -5.19 9.28
N GLY A 147 -11.57 -5.55 10.54
CA GLY A 147 -11.90 -4.75 11.72
C GLY A 147 -13.40 -4.64 12.00
N LEU A 148 -14.16 -5.67 11.67
CA LEU A 148 -15.57 -5.83 12.04
C LEU A 148 -15.70 -7.00 13.04
N ASP A 149 -16.12 -6.71 14.27
CA ASP A 149 -16.40 -7.78 15.24
C ASP A 149 -17.53 -8.70 14.71
N PRO A 150 -17.25 -10.00 14.48
CA PRO A 150 -18.25 -10.95 13.97
C PRO A 150 -19.49 -11.08 14.86
N ALA A 151 -19.34 -10.96 16.20
CA ALA A 151 -20.45 -11.07 17.14
C ALA A 151 -21.36 -9.83 17.07
N ALA A 152 -20.77 -8.64 16.92
CA ALA A 152 -21.52 -7.38 16.87
C ALA A 152 -22.12 -7.07 15.49
N HIS A 153 -21.45 -7.49 14.39
CA HIS A 153 -21.78 -7.04 13.04
C HIS A 153 -22.28 -8.17 12.12
N GLY A 154 -21.95 -9.43 12.41
CA GLY A 154 -22.22 -10.55 11.50
C GLY A 154 -23.70 -10.72 11.15
N ASP A 155 -24.58 -10.54 12.09
CA ASP A 155 -26.02 -10.75 11.92
C ASP A 155 -26.80 -9.45 11.61
N ARG A 156 -26.09 -8.29 11.45
CA ARG A 156 -26.68 -7.03 11.01
C ARG A 156 -26.95 -7.04 9.50
N TYR A 157 -27.94 -6.25 9.10
CA TYR A 157 -28.20 -5.96 7.69
C TYR A 157 -27.37 -4.74 7.23
N PRO A 158 -27.09 -4.61 5.91
CA PRO A 158 -26.31 -3.48 5.37
C PRO A 158 -26.84 -2.11 5.77
N ALA A 159 -28.15 -1.94 5.90
CA ALA A 159 -28.77 -0.68 6.31
C ALA A 159 -28.42 -0.27 7.76
N GLN A 160 -28.00 -1.20 8.60
CA GLN A 160 -27.62 -0.99 10.00
C GLN A 160 -26.13 -0.68 10.19
N LEU A 161 -25.38 -0.59 9.08
CA LEU A 161 -23.95 -0.33 9.07
C LEU A 161 -23.67 1.11 8.60
N SER A 162 -22.58 1.70 9.12
CA SER A 162 -22.01 2.93 8.52
C SER A 162 -21.48 2.68 7.11
N GLY A 163 -21.24 3.74 6.33
CA GLY A 163 -20.65 3.63 5.00
C GLY A 163 -19.33 2.85 4.98
N GLY A 164 -18.40 3.18 5.90
CA GLY A 164 -17.13 2.48 6.03
C GLY A 164 -17.28 1.02 6.49
N GLN A 165 -18.25 0.72 7.37
CA GLN A 165 -18.52 -0.68 7.75
C GLN A 165 -19.07 -1.49 6.58
N ARG A 166 -19.99 -0.90 5.78
CA ARG A 166 -20.49 -1.55 4.55
C ARG A 166 -19.35 -1.86 3.59
N GLN A 167 -18.44 -0.92 3.39
CA GLN A 167 -17.30 -1.09 2.51
C GLN A 167 -16.38 -2.23 2.97
N ARG A 168 -16.03 -2.27 4.25
CA ARG A 168 -15.23 -3.36 4.84
C ARG A 168 -15.91 -4.73 4.69
N ALA A 169 -17.23 -4.81 4.88
CA ALA A 169 -17.99 -6.01 4.60
C ALA A 169 -17.96 -6.42 3.11
N GLY A 170 -17.98 -5.44 2.20
CA GLY A 170 -17.82 -5.66 0.75
C GLY A 170 -16.45 -6.25 0.39
N VAL A 171 -15.38 -5.73 1.01
CA VAL A 171 -14.01 -6.28 0.85
C VAL A 171 -13.92 -7.70 1.43
N ALA A 172 -14.45 -7.94 2.62
CA ALA A 172 -14.51 -9.29 3.21
C ALA A 172 -15.24 -10.28 2.30
N ARG A 173 -16.35 -9.87 1.66
CA ARG A 173 -17.07 -10.69 0.70
C ARG A 173 -16.22 -11.03 -0.53
N ALA A 174 -15.50 -10.06 -1.07
CA ALA A 174 -14.64 -10.28 -2.23
C ALA A 174 -13.49 -11.25 -1.93
N LEU A 175 -12.98 -11.28 -0.69
CA LEU A 175 -11.91 -12.15 -0.23
C LEU A 175 -12.39 -13.52 0.28
N ALA A 176 -13.71 -13.75 0.38
CA ALA A 176 -14.25 -14.91 1.11
C ALA A 176 -13.84 -16.25 0.51
N ALA A 177 -13.76 -16.35 -0.80
CA ALA A 177 -13.32 -17.56 -1.51
C ALA A 177 -11.80 -17.67 -1.68
N ASP A 178 -11.04 -16.79 -1.05
CA ASP A 178 -9.57 -16.68 -1.18
C ASP A 178 -9.09 -16.55 -2.63
N PRO A 179 -9.61 -15.59 -3.41
CA PRO A 179 -9.27 -15.46 -4.82
C PRO A 179 -7.80 -15.06 -5.02
N PRO A 180 -7.11 -15.51 -6.08
CA PRO A 180 -5.76 -15.06 -6.42
C PRO A 180 -5.69 -13.60 -6.90
N VAL A 181 -6.81 -13.07 -7.39
CA VAL A 181 -6.95 -11.71 -7.94
C VAL A 181 -8.12 -10.99 -7.28
N LEU A 182 -7.91 -9.70 -6.98
CA LEU A 182 -8.93 -8.79 -6.48
C LEU A 182 -9.05 -7.59 -7.41
N LEU A 183 -10.25 -7.31 -7.89
CA LEU A 183 -10.60 -6.13 -8.65
C LEU A 183 -11.35 -5.15 -7.74
N VAL A 184 -10.96 -3.88 -7.73
CA VAL A 184 -11.50 -2.86 -6.83
C VAL A 184 -11.83 -1.60 -7.63
N ASP A 185 -13.12 -1.28 -7.76
CA ASP A 185 -13.62 -0.19 -8.60
C ASP A 185 -14.07 1.00 -7.74
N GLU A 186 -13.27 2.07 -7.73
CA GLU A 186 -13.51 3.35 -7.02
C GLU A 186 -14.09 3.20 -5.60
N PRO A 187 -13.48 2.42 -4.71
CA PRO A 187 -14.12 2.06 -3.44
C PRO A 187 -14.30 3.25 -2.49
N PHE A 188 -13.50 4.32 -2.64
CA PHE A 188 -13.52 5.46 -1.71
C PHE A 188 -14.15 6.73 -2.30
N SER A 189 -14.73 6.66 -3.52
CA SER A 189 -15.28 7.83 -4.23
C SER A 189 -16.41 8.56 -3.48
N ALA A 190 -17.21 7.84 -2.71
CA ALA A 190 -18.33 8.38 -1.96
C ALA A 190 -18.06 8.54 -0.44
N VAL A 191 -16.79 8.61 -0.04
CA VAL A 191 -16.39 8.66 1.36
C VAL A 191 -15.80 10.02 1.72
N ASP A 192 -16.14 10.52 2.90
CA ASP A 192 -15.57 11.73 3.49
C ASP A 192 -14.02 11.67 3.54
N PRO A 193 -13.30 12.78 3.30
CA PRO A 193 -11.84 12.78 3.24
C PRO A 193 -11.15 12.20 4.48
N VAL A 194 -11.60 12.53 5.69
CA VAL A 194 -11.00 12.04 6.95
C VAL A 194 -11.18 10.53 7.10
N VAL A 195 -12.39 10.04 6.77
CA VAL A 195 -12.69 8.60 6.80
C VAL A 195 -11.96 7.87 5.68
N ARG A 196 -11.80 8.50 4.51
CA ARG A 196 -11.08 7.95 3.35
C ARG A 196 -9.64 7.60 3.69
N GLU A 197 -8.87 8.51 4.30
CA GLU A 197 -7.48 8.25 4.70
C GLU A 197 -7.34 7.05 5.63
N ARG A 198 -8.26 6.93 6.58
CA ARG A 198 -8.28 5.78 7.49
C ARG A 198 -8.57 4.48 6.75
N LEU A 199 -9.56 4.47 5.85
CA LEU A 199 -9.92 3.29 5.05
C LEU A 199 -8.80 2.87 4.10
N GLN A 200 -8.08 3.81 3.49
CA GLN A 200 -6.90 3.54 2.67
C GLN A 200 -5.79 2.87 3.50
N SER A 201 -5.52 3.37 4.71
CA SER A 201 -4.53 2.77 5.61
C SER A 201 -4.94 1.35 6.05
N GLU A 202 -6.23 1.13 6.34
CA GLU A 202 -6.77 -0.19 6.65
C GLU A 202 -6.66 -1.14 5.44
N PHE A 203 -6.91 -0.65 4.22
CA PHE A 203 -6.79 -1.40 2.98
C PHE A 203 -5.34 -1.82 2.69
N LEU A 204 -4.36 -0.93 2.90
CA LEU A 204 -2.95 -1.26 2.75
C LEU A 204 -2.49 -2.34 3.73
N ARG A 205 -2.92 -2.27 4.99
CA ARG A 205 -2.62 -3.33 5.98
C ARG A 205 -3.22 -4.67 5.55
N LEU A 206 -4.44 -4.66 5.02
CA LEU A 206 -5.10 -5.86 4.51
C LEU A 206 -4.34 -6.43 3.31
N GLN A 207 -3.93 -5.61 2.35
CA GLN A 207 -3.16 -6.02 1.17
C GLN A 207 -1.84 -6.70 1.56
N GLN A 208 -1.11 -6.12 2.53
CA GLN A 208 0.12 -6.71 3.06
C GLN A 208 -0.11 -8.09 3.70
N ALA A 209 -1.25 -8.28 4.36
CA ALA A 209 -1.60 -9.54 5.00
C ALA A 209 -2.00 -10.64 3.99
N VAL A 210 -2.77 -10.27 2.94
CA VAL A 210 -3.34 -11.27 2.00
C VAL A 210 -2.49 -11.51 0.76
N ARG A 211 -1.59 -10.58 0.39
CA ARG A 211 -0.65 -10.66 -0.74
C ARG A 211 -1.28 -11.16 -2.05
N LYS A 212 -2.40 -10.58 -2.44
CA LYS A 212 -3.10 -10.89 -3.69
C LYS A 212 -2.71 -9.91 -4.80
N THR A 213 -2.88 -10.32 -6.06
CA THR A 213 -2.80 -9.38 -7.18
C THR A 213 -4.03 -8.50 -7.17
N ILE A 214 -3.85 -7.19 -7.11
CA ILE A 214 -4.94 -6.22 -7.00
C ILE A 214 -4.91 -5.26 -8.17
N VAL A 215 -6.03 -5.17 -8.88
CA VAL A 215 -6.28 -4.10 -9.86
C VAL A 215 -7.25 -3.11 -9.22
N PHE A 216 -6.77 -1.91 -9.00
CA PHE A 216 -7.51 -0.85 -8.33
C PHE A 216 -7.81 0.29 -9.30
N VAL A 217 -9.05 0.73 -9.39
CA VAL A 217 -9.46 1.87 -10.23
C VAL A 217 -9.77 3.07 -9.36
N THR A 218 -9.22 4.20 -9.72
CA THR A 218 -9.57 5.51 -9.14
C THR A 218 -9.43 6.62 -10.19
N HIS A 219 -10.02 7.77 -9.92
CA HIS A 219 -9.76 9.01 -10.65
C HIS A 219 -8.86 9.98 -9.87
N ASP A 220 -8.47 9.61 -8.64
CA ASP A 220 -7.69 10.43 -7.72
C ASP A 220 -6.22 9.98 -7.75
N ILE A 221 -5.34 10.87 -8.24
CA ILE A 221 -3.90 10.60 -8.31
C ILE A 221 -3.25 10.50 -6.93
N GLU A 222 -3.76 11.20 -5.91
CA GLU A 222 -3.21 11.13 -4.56
C GLU A 222 -3.49 9.76 -3.94
N GLU A 223 -4.70 9.24 -4.19
CA GLU A 223 -5.04 7.88 -3.81
C GLU A 223 -4.14 6.87 -4.52
N ALA A 224 -3.97 6.99 -5.86
CA ALA A 224 -3.12 6.10 -6.64
C ALA A 224 -1.67 6.08 -6.11
N VAL A 225 -1.12 7.25 -5.84
CA VAL A 225 0.24 7.43 -5.31
C VAL A 225 0.39 6.82 -3.91
N ARG A 226 -0.65 6.92 -3.07
CA ARG A 226 -0.61 6.42 -1.70
C ARG A 226 -0.67 4.91 -1.60
N ILE A 227 -1.47 4.25 -2.45
CA ILE A 227 -1.78 2.83 -2.29
C ILE A 227 -1.12 1.91 -3.31
N GLY A 228 -0.73 2.43 -4.49
CA GLY A 228 -0.25 1.61 -5.61
C GLY A 228 1.23 1.23 -5.48
N ASP A 229 1.53 -0.04 -5.73
CA ASP A 229 2.91 -0.47 -6.03
C ASP A 229 3.29 0.01 -7.44
N ARG A 230 2.33 -0.04 -8.38
CA ARG A 230 2.43 0.52 -9.72
C ARG A 230 1.19 1.31 -10.11
N ILE A 231 1.39 2.29 -10.98
CA ILE A 231 0.31 3.16 -11.48
C ILE A 231 0.33 3.16 -13.00
N ALA A 232 -0.81 2.84 -13.60
CA ALA A 232 -1.06 3.03 -15.04
C ALA A 232 -1.90 4.28 -15.24
N VAL A 233 -1.31 5.33 -15.77
CA VAL A 233 -2.02 6.57 -16.13
C VAL A 233 -2.64 6.38 -17.51
N MET A 234 -3.97 6.46 -17.57
CA MET A 234 -4.72 6.23 -18.81
C MET A 234 -5.32 7.53 -19.35
N SER A 235 -5.20 7.73 -20.65
CA SER A 235 -5.88 8.79 -21.39
C SER A 235 -7.11 8.27 -22.14
N GLN A 236 -7.85 9.17 -22.81
CA GLN A 236 -9.06 8.82 -23.58
C GLN A 236 -8.78 7.71 -24.60
N GLY A 237 -9.73 6.80 -24.74
CA GLY A 237 -9.60 5.63 -25.60
C GLY A 237 -8.84 4.47 -25.00
N GLY A 238 -8.52 4.50 -23.70
CA GLY A 238 -7.86 3.41 -22.99
C GLY A 238 -6.36 3.33 -23.22
N HIS A 239 -5.73 4.38 -23.73
CA HIS A 239 -4.29 4.40 -23.92
C HIS A 239 -3.56 4.54 -22.58
N VAL A 240 -2.53 3.71 -22.34
CA VAL A 240 -1.64 3.83 -21.18
C VAL A 240 -0.51 4.81 -21.55
N GLU A 241 -0.56 5.99 -20.97
CA GLU A 241 0.43 7.05 -21.18
C GLU A 241 1.74 6.80 -20.42
N GLN A 242 1.61 6.21 -19.23
CA GLN A 242 2.75 5.77 -18.41
C GLN A 242 2.32 4.66 -17.45
N TYR A 243 3.20 3.65 -17.31
CA TYR A 243 3.08 2.59 -16.31
C TYR A 243 4.37 2.54 -15.51
N ALA A 244 4.32 2.96 -14.25
CA ALA A 244 5.51 3.18 -13.43
C ALA A 244 5.20 3.03 -11.93
N THR A 245 6.24 3.00 -11.10
CA THR A 245 6.10 3.17 -9.65
C THR A 245 5.66 4.61 -9.32
N PRO A 246 5.04 4.86 -8.14
CA PRO A 246 4.68 6.21 -7.72
C PRO A 246 5.86 7.21 -7.77
N ALA A 247 7.04 6.80 -7.32
CA ALA A 247 8.23 7.64 -7.31
C ALA A 247 8.69 8.02 -8.73
N GLU A 248 8.72 7.05 -9.66
CA GLU A 248 9.06 7.29 -11.07
C GLU A 248 8.03 8.19 -11.76
N LEU A 249 6.74 7.93 -11.55
CA LEU A 249 5.65 8.72 -12.12
C LEU A 249 5.73 10.19 -11.70
N LEU A 250 5.97 10.44 -10.42
CA LEU A 250 6.09 11.80 -9.86
C LEU A 250 7.40 12.47 -10.25
N GLY A 251 8.48 11.70 -10.35
CA GLY A 251 9.83 12.21 -10.67
C GLY A 251 10.06 12.48 -12.15
N ARG A 252 9.53 11.60 -13.02
CA ARG A 252 9.77 11.61 -14.49
C ARG A 252 8.47 11.33 -15.24
N PRO A 253 7.54 12.29 -15.33
CA PRO A 253 6.37 12.15 -16.18
C PRO A 253 6.79 11.91 -17.63
N ALA A 254 6.20 10.91 -18.29
CA ALA A 254 6.57 10.50 -19.64
C ALA A 254 6.25 11.57 -20.70
N ASN A 255 5.21 12.37 -20.45
CA ASN A 255 4.77 13.42 -21.37
C ASN A 255 4.02 14.53 -20.61
N ARG A 256 3.59 15.55 -21.36
CA ARG A 256 2.86 16.69 -20.80
C ARG A 256 1.52 16.29 -20.17
N PHE A 257 0.80 15.37 -20.80
CA PHE A 257 -0.49 14.90 -20.26
C PHE A 257 -0.31 14.32 -18.85
N VAL A 258 0.67 13.43 -18.66
CA VAL A 258 0.98 12.85 -17.36
C VAL A 258 1.43 13.93 -16.37
N ALA A 259 2.31 14.87 -16.81
CA ALA A 259 2.77 15.96 -15.96
C ALA A 259 1.62 16.85 -15.46
N ASP A 260 0.69 17.20 -16.36
CA ASP A 260 -0.48 18.01 -16.02
C ASP A 260 -1.47 17.23 -15.12
N PHE A 261 -1.64 15.93 -15.37
CA PHE A 261 -2.53 15.05 -14.59
C PHE A 261 -2.03 14.85 -13.14
N VAL A 262 -0.72 14.66 -12.98
CA VAL A 262 -0.08 14.50 -11.66
C VAL A 262 -0.14 15.79 -10.84
N GLY A 263 -0.08 16.95 -11.51
CA GLY A 263 -0.20 18.29 -10.94
C GLY A 263 1.14 18.96 -10.63
N ALA A 264 1.06 20.27 -10.40
CA ALA A 264 2.23 21.11 -10.15
C ALA A 264 2.91 20.81 -8.80
N ASP A 265 2.17 20.28 -7.85
CA ASP A 265 2.61 19.91 -6.49
C ASP A 265 3.25 18.50 -6.39
N ARG A 266 3.57 17.90 -7.55
CA ARG A 266 4.21 16.57 -7.64
C ARG A 266 5.46 16.41 -6.78
N GLY A 267 6.22 17.51 -6.56
CA GLY A 267 7.38 17.50 -5.67
C GLY A 267 7.01 17.21 -4.23
N LEU A 268 5.91 17.80 -3.73
CA LEU A 268 5.39 17.52 -2.38
C LEU A 268 4.80 16.12 -2.28
N LYS A 269 4.08 15.66 -3.31
CA LYS A 269 3.53 14.29 -3.36
C LYS A 269 4.67 13.26 -3.34
N ARG A 270 5.80 13.56 -3.99
CA ARG A 270 6.97 12.67 -4.02
C ARG A 270 7.60 12.51 -2.64
N LEU A 271 7.61 13.53 -1.80
CA LEU A 271 8.04 13.40 -0.40
C LEU A 271 7.24 12.31 0.36
N ALA A 272 5.97 12.11 0.02
CA ALA A 272 5.12 11.13 0.69
C ALA A 272 5.45 9.67 0.33
N VAL A 273 6.04 9.43 -0.83
CA VAL A 273 6.38 8.09 -1.35
C VAL A 273 7.87 7.79 -1.31
N THR A 274 8.68 8.76 -0.89
CA THR A 274 10.13 8.58 -0.70
C THR A 274 10.38 8.29 0.77
N GLY A 275 10.90 7.10 1.08
CA GLY A 275 11.35 6.74 2.42
C GLY A 275 12.68 7.42 2.79
N ILE A 276 13.02 7.35 4.05
CA ILE A 276 14.33 7.78 4.56
C ILE A 276 15.34 6.67 4.22
N ASP A 277 16.40 7.01 3.50
CA ASP A 277 17.54 6.12 3.29
C ASP A 277 18.62 6.43 4.34
N PRO A 278 19.22 5.42 5.00
CA PRO A 278 20.30 5.64 5.96
C PRO A 278 21.47 6.45 5.40
N SER A 279 21.73 6.39 4.09
CA SER A 279 22.78 7.19 3.42
C SER A 279 22.44 8.68 3.31
N ASP A 280 21.17 9.07 3.56
CA ASP A 280 20.73 10.46 3.59
C ASP A 280 20.95 11.12 4.95
N LEU A 281 21.24 10.33 5.98
CA LEU A 281 21.37 10.82 7.34
C LEU A 281 22.72 11.49 7.55
N GLU A 282 22.67 12.64 8.18
CA GLU A 282 23.86 13.29 8.70
C GLU A 282 24.20 12.74 10.09
N SER A 283 25.50 12.64 10.38
CA SER A 283 26.02 12.17 11.66
C SER A 283 26.63 13.34 12.45
N PRO A 284 25.82 14.06 13.22
CA PRO A 284 26.32 15.14 14.09
C PRO A 284 27.17 14.55 15.21
N PRO A 285 27.98 15.40 15.92
CA PRO A 285 28.64 14.97 17.15
C PRO A 285 27.63 14.43 18.13
N VAL A 286 27.94 13.28 18.73
CA VAL A 286 27.15 12.63 19.79
C VAL A 286 27.90 12.75 21.11
N VAL A 287 27.16 13.12 22.15
CA VAL A 287 27.63 13.20 23.53
C VAL A 287 26.59 12.50 24.44
N HIS A 288 27.01 12.12 25.64
CA HIS A 288 26.13 11.43 26.59
C HIS A 288 25.75 12.34 27.76
N VAL A 289 24.64 12.03 28.41
CA VAL A 289 24.11 12.81 29.55
C VAL A 289 25.13 12.94 30.69
N ALA A 290 25.96 11.93 30.87
CA ALA A 290 27.00 11.88 31.93
C ALA A 290 28.29 12.65 31.56
N ASP A 291 28.50 13.00 30.29
CA ASP A 291 29.70 13.68 29.82
C ASP A 291 29.84 15.08 30.43
N GLY A 292 31.10 15.56 30.54
CA GLY A 292 31.38 16.94 30.95
C GLY A 292 31.08 17.93 29.83
N LEU A 293 30.55 19.11 30.18
CA LEU A 293 30.27 20.18 29.17
C LEU A 293 31.54 20.60 28.41
N ALA A 294 32.72 20.57 29.05
CA ALA A 294 34.00 20.89 28.42
C ALA A 294 34.34 19.89 27.31
N ASP A 295 34.13 18.59 27.56
CA ASP A 295 34.38 17.53 26.58
C ASP A 295 33.39 17.60 25.42
N ALA A 296 32.12 17.86 25.73
CA ALA A 296 31.07 18.08 24.74
C ALA A 296 31.40 19.26 23.82
N ARG A 297 31.83 20.38 24.39
CA ARG A 297 32.27 21.55 23.65
C ARG A 297 33.46 21.23 22.73
N ALA A 298 34.48 20.54 23.25
CA ALA A 298 35.64 20.14 22.47
C ALA A 298 35.27 19.20 21.31
N ALA A 299 34.27 18.31 21.51
CA ALA A 299 33.74 17.46 20.46
C ALA A 299 33.02 18.28 19.36
N GLN A 300 32.18 19.25 19.73
CA GLN A 300 31.49 20.16 18.79
C GLN A 300 32.48 21.00 18.00
N GLU A 301 33.50 21.61 18.67
CA GLU A 301 34.53 22.43 18.03
C GLU A 301 35.37 21.62 17.04
N ARG A 302 35.77 20.40 17.38
CA ARG A 302 36.50 19.47 16.49
C ARG A 302 35.69 19.11 15.24
N ALA A 303 34.38 18.94 15.39
CA ALA A 303 33.45 18.64 14.29
C ALA A 303 33.01 19.89 13.50
N GLY A 304 33.38 21.11 13.95
CA GLY A 304 32.86 22.35 13.37
C GLY A 304 31.34 22.52 13.54
N ALA A 305 30.76 21.82 14.54
CA ALA A 305 29.32 21.75 14.74
C ALA A 305 28.86 22.74 15.81
N ARG A 306 27.72 23.44 15.53
CA ARG A 306 27.14 24.39 16.50
C ARG A 306 26.27 23.69 17.55
N TRP A 307 25.97 22.42 17.37
CA TRP A 307 25.14 21.60 18.26
C TRP A 307 25.59 20.12 18.22
N ALA A 308 25.23 19.37 19.24
CA ALA A 308 25.47 17.94 19.36
C ALA A 308 24.18 17.23 19.78
N VAL A 309 24.02 15.99 19.36
CA VAL A 309 22.96 15.10 19.84
C VAL A 309 23.41 14.57 21.23
N VAL A 310 22.46 14.53 22.15
CA VAL A 310 22.67 13.98 23.49
C VAL A 310 21.93 12.65 23.60
N LEU A 311 22.66 11.60 23.94
CA LEU A 311 22.08 10.27 24.19
C LEU A 311 22.15 9.95 25.68
N ASP A 312 21.20 9.13 26.12
CA ASP A 312 21.26 8.47 27.42
C ASP A 312 22.30 7.35 27.42
N ASP A 313 22.62 6.79 28.59
CA ASP A 313 23.64 5.74 28.74
C ASP A 313 23.29 4.43 28.01
N ASP A 314 22.01 4.20 27.71
CA ASP A 314 21.52 3.07 26.96
C ASP A 314 21.47 3.33 25.41
N GLY A 315 21.89 4.53 24.98
CA GLY A 315 21.93 4.94 23.57
C GLY A 315 20.62 5.50 23.06
N SER A 316 19.61 5.67 23.90
CA SER A 316 18.35 6.32 23.52
C SER A 316 18.53 7.85 23.38
N LEU A 317 17.66 8.47 22.59
CA LEU A 317 17.71 9.91 22.33
C LEU A 317 17.22 10.71 23.54
N HIS A 318 18.16 11.40 24.23
CA HIS A 318 17.83 12.32 25.30
C HIS A 318 17.42 13.70 24.78
N GLY A 319 18.22 14.26 23.85
CA GLY A 319 18.00 15.60 23.38
C GLY A 319 19.13 16.16 22.53
N TRP A 320 19.38 17.46 22.68
CA TRP A 320 20.46 18.15 21.99
C TRP A 320 21.10 19.24 22.84
N LEU A 321 22.36 19.58 22.54
CA LEU A 321 23.15 20.60 23.23
C LEU A 321 23.70 21.59 22.22
N SER A 322 23.40 22.90 22.37
CA SER A 322 24.07 23.94 21.59
C SER A 322 25.44 24.27 22.12
N LEU A 323 26.36 24.70 21.20
CA LEU A 323 27.73 25.10 21.58
C LEU A 323 27.76 26.22 22.63
N GLU A 324 26.81 27.15 22.58
CA GLU A 324 26.66 28.23 23.56
C GLU A 324 26.35 27.73 24.96
N ARG A 325 25.50 26.69 25.07
CA ARG A 325 25.15 26.05 26.36
C ARG A 325 26.28 25.15 26.89
N ALA A 326 27.11 24.64 26.01
CA ALA A 326 28.31 23.88 26.40
C ALA A 326 29.43 24.77 27.01
N ALA A 327 29.27 26.08 27.08
CA ALA A 327 30.24 27.02 27.63
C ALA A 327 30.30 27.02 29.18
N GLY A 328 29.40 26.32 29.87
CA GLY A 328 29.33 26.21 31.31
C GLY A 328 30.25 25.10 31.91
N ALA A 329 30.16 24.94 33.24
CA ALA A 329 30.71 23.78 33.94
C ALA A 329 29.57 22.87 34.42
N GLY A 330 29.78 21.55 34.39
CA GLY A 330 28.77 20.57 34.80
C GLY A 330 28.61 19.42 33.81
N ALA A 331 27.58 18.60 34.02
CA ALA A 331 27.22 17.50 33.14
C ALA A 331 26.35 17.95 31.99
N VAL A 332 26.48 17.32 30.83
CA VAL A 332 25.71 17.56 29.60
C VAL A 332 24.22 17.50 29.88
N GLY A 333 23.73 16.51 30.63
CA GLY A 333 22.32 16.33 30.92
C GLY A 333 21.64 17.53 31.60
N SER A 334 22.40 18.35 32.36
CA SER A 334 21.87 19.55 33.01
C SER A 334 21.68 20.73 32.05
N ALA A 335 22.37 20.76 30.92
CA ALA A 335 22.34 21.82 29.91
C ALA A 335 21.64 21.41 28.62
N ALA A 336 21.42 20.10 28.41
CA ALA A 336 20.72 19.55 27.28
C ALA A 336 19.24 20.05 27.20
N ARG A 337 18.76 20.20 25.98
CA ARG A 337 17.33 20.41 25.69
C ARG A 337 16.73 19.12 25.18
N ARG A 338 15.54 18.79 25.65
CA ARG A 338 14.78 17.65 25.16
C ARG A 338 14.52 17.79 23.65
N MET A 339 14.57 16.66 22.96
CA MET A 339 14.26 16.60 21.53
C MET A 339 12.90 15.95 21.32
N ASP A 340 11.93 16.73 20.82
CA ASP A 340 10.59 16.23 20.50
C ASP A 340 10.40 16.02 18.99
N ALA A 341 11.34 16.55 18.15
CA ALA A 341 11.31 16.38 16.69
C ALA A 341 12.09 15.13 16.29
N TRP A 342 11.39 14.00 16.23
CA TRP A 342 11.96 12.73 15.77
C TRP A 342 10.95 11.95 14.91
N VAL A 343 11.47 11.05 14.07
CA VAL A 343 10.67 10.15 13.23
C VAL A 343 11.28 8.75 13.25
N PRO A 344 10.48 7.69 13.05
CA PRO A 344 11.00 6.34 12.87
C PRO A 344 11.71 6.20 11.51
N ALA A 345 12.64 5.25 11.40
CA ALA A 345 13.46 5.01 10.20
C ALA A 345 12.64 4.64 8.96
N ASP A 346 11.46 4.05 9.14
CA ASP A 346 10.52 3.69 8.07
C ASP A 346 9.56 4.83 7.67
N ALA A 347 9.74 6.02 8.25
CA ALA A 347 8.94 7.19 7.89
C ALA A 347 9.24 7.70 6.48
N SER A 348 8.27 8.41 5.88
CA SER A 348 8.49 9.12 4.63
C SER A 348 9.21 10.46 4.84
N LEU A 349 9.88 10.97 3.79
CA LEU A 349 10.45 12.33 3.81
C LEU A 349 9.38 13.40 4.09
N LYS A 350 8.11 13.16 3.71
CA LYS A 350 6.99 14.05 4.05
C LYS A 350 6.77 14.11 5.56
N THR A 351 6.79 12.96 6.22
CA THR A 351 6.64 12.89 7.69
C THR A 351 7.79 13.63 8.37
N ALA A 352 9.03 13.39 7.94
CA ALA A 352 10.21 14.08 8.47
C ALA A 352 10.10 15.60 8.30
N PHE A 353 9.75 16.07 7.10
CA PHE A 353 9.59 17.49 6.82
C PHE A 353 8.44 18.12 7.64
N SER A 354 7.31 17.43 7.76
CA SER A 354 6.17 17.89 8.57
C SER A 354 6.54 18.01 10.04
N THR A 355 7.32 17.05 10.58
CA THR A 355 7.80 17.07 11.96
C THR A 355 8.75 18.26 12.19
N MET A 356 9.65 18.56 11.24
CA MET A 356 10.51 19.76 11.33
C MET A 356 9.67 21.03 11.42
N LEU A 357 8.65 21.17 10.56
CA LEU A 357 7.78 22.36 10.57
C LEU A 357 6.94 22.45 11.83
N GLN A 358 6.37 21.35 12.31
CA GLN A 358 5.53 21.32 13.50
C GLN A 358 6.28 21.72 14.78
N HIS A 359 7.54 21.34 14.87
CA HIS A 359 8.41 21.64 16.03
C HIS A 359 9.30 22.85 15.80
N GLU A 360 9.14 23.58 14.67
CA GLU A 360 10.02 24.70 14.27
C GLU A 360 11.51 24.33 14.39
N ALA A 361 11.84 23.07 14.08
CA ALA A 361 13.17 22.50 14.22
C ALA A 361 13.97 22.61 12.92
N GLY A 362 15.23 22.97 13.00
CA GLY A 362 16.15 22.99 11.86
C GLY A 362 16.58 21.60 11.39
N TRP A 363 16.22 20.54 12.11
CA TRP A 363 16.54 19.14 11.81
C TRP A 363 15.61 18.21 12.58
N VAL A 364 15.54 16.95 12.19
CA VAL A 364 14.74 15.90 12.84
C VAL A 364 15.62 14.68 13.09
N ALA A 365 15.51 14.08 14.28
CA ALA A 365 16.19 12.84 14.60
C ALA A 365 15.48 11.65 13.93
N VAL A 366 16.26 10.68 13.49
CA VAL A 366 15.75 9.41 12.91
C VAL A 366 16.12 8.27 13.84
N LEU A 367 15.11 7.49 14.24
CA LEU A 367 15.24 6.41 15.20
C LEU A 367 14.82 5.06 14.60
N ASP A 368 15.53 4.00 14.98
CA ASP A 368 15.11 2.60 14.77
C ASP A 368 14.74 2.01 16.14
N GLY A 369 13.44 1.94 16.45
CA GLY A 369 12.97 1.76 17.81
C GLY A 369 13.43 2.93 18.69
N ASP A 370 14.18 2.64 19.74
CA ASP A 370 14.78 3.65 20.63
C ASP A 370 16.20 4.05 20.21
N ARG A 371 16.79 3.38 19.22
CA ARG A 371 18.15 3.61 18.76
C ARG A 371 18.23 4.80 17.81
N PHE A 372 19.11 5.75 18.15
CA PHE A 372 19.44 6.88 17.27
C PHE A 372 20.26 6.42 16.05
N LEU A 373 19.83 6.80 14.84
CA LEU A 373 20.53 6.48 13.59
C LEU A 373 21.28 7.68 13.00
N GLY A 374 20.72 8.88 13.14
CA GLY A 374 21.26 10.10 12.56
C GLY A 374 20.19 11.19 12.49
N VAL A 375 20.46 12.25 11.76
CA VAL A 375 19.54 13.36 11.60
C VAL A 375 19.29 13.66 10.12
N LEU A 376 18.09 14.18 9.83
CA LEU A 376 17.76 14.82 8.56
C LEU A 376 17.69 16.34 8.77
N THR A 377 18.38 17.09 7.90
CA THR A 377 18.26 18.52 7.76
C THR A 377 17.44 18.87 6.51
N PRO A 378 17.00 20.12 6.31
CA PRO A 378 16.37 20.53 5.06
C PRO A 378 17.26 20.26 3.82
N GLU A 379 18.57 20.41 3.97
CA GLU A 379 19.57 20.18 2.92
C GLU A 379 19.66 18.69 2.55
N SER A 380 19.81 17.81 3.57
CA SER A 380 19.90 16.37 3.34
C SER A 380 18.56 15.81 2.83
N LEU A 381 17.42 16.32 3.30
CA LEU A 381 16.09 15.98 2.80
C LEU A 381 15.95 16.36 1.31
N HIS A 382 16.39 17.55 0.92
CA HIS A 382 16.39 17.98 -0.48
C HIS A 382 17.31 17.11 -1.34
N ALA A 383 18.49 16.74 -0.83
CA ALA A 383 19.39 15.82 -1.51
C ALA A 383 18.80 14.43 -1.69
N ALA A 384 18.15 13.88 -0.65
CA ALA A 384 17.41 12.61 -0.69
C ALA A 384 16.33 12.61 -1.79
N LEU A 385 15.55 13.71 -1.86
CA LEU A 385 14.53 13.88 -2.88
C LEU A 385 15.12 13.91 -4.30
N ARG A 386 16.30 14.50 -4.51
CA ARG A 386 17.00 14.50 -5.82
C ARG A 386 17.49 13.11 -6.19
N ARG A 387 18.15 12.40 -5.29
CA ARG A 387 18.65 11.03 -5.52
C ARG A 387 17.53 10.05 -5.89
N SER A 388 16.34 10.17 -5.30
CA SER A 388 15.20 9.30 -5.62
C SER A 388 14.75 9.38 -7.10
N VAL A 389 15.23 10.36 -7.87
CA VAL A 389 15.03 10.45 -9.33
C VAL A 389 16.20 9.81 -10.09
N GLU A 390 17.43 9.94 -9.56
CA GLU A 390 18.65 9.51 -10.25
C GLU A 390 18.89 8.00 -10.15
N GLY A 391 18.51 7.39 -9.00
CA GLY A 391 18.67 5.95 -8.73
C GLY A 391 17.79 5.01 -9.56
N THR A 392 16.84 5.53 -10.33
CA THR A 392 15.92 4.76 -11.20
C THR A 392 16.28 4.85 -12.69
N ALA A 393 17.55 5.15 -13.04
CA ALA A 393 17.99 5.06 -14.43
C ALA A 393 17.99 3.57 -14.85
N PRO A 394 17.29 3.17 -15.93
CA PRO A 394 17.47 1.82 -16.46
C PRO A 394 18.93 1.67 -16.87
N GLU A 395 19.57 0.60 -16.44
CA GLU A 395 20.81 0.15 -17.08
C GLU A 395 20.52 0.06 -18.59
N THR A 396 21.09 1.00 -19.33
CA THR A 396 21.08 0.92 -20.79
C THR A 396 21.80 -0.38 -21.15
N ALA A 397 21.02 -1.40 -21.52
CA ALA A 397 21.54 -2.59 -22.15
C ALA A 397 22.42 -2.13 -23.33
N GLY A 398 23.71 -2.42 -23.21
CA GLY A 398 24.72 -2.00 -24.16
C GLY A 398 24.34 -2.38 -25.57
N ALA A 399 24.18 -1.38 -26.41
CA ALA A 399 24.18 -1.55 -27.85
C ALA A 399 25.59 -1.99 -28.23
N THR A 400 25.76 -3.30 -28.41
CA THR A 400 26.93 -3.84 -29.12
C THR A 400 26.67 -3.69 -30.62
N ARG A 401 27.63 -3.09 -31.29
CA ARG A 401 27.72 -2.84 -32.74
C ARG A 401 27.49 -4.08 -33.59
#